data_90e8d32ddb72650f8c2069cca305ee42
#
_entry.id   90e8d32ddb72650f8c2069cca305ee42
#
_cell.length_a   1.000
_cell.length_b   1.000
_cell.length_c   1.000
_cell.angle_alpha   90.00
_cell.angle_beta   90.00
_cell.angle_gamma   90.00
#
_symmetry.space_group_name_H-M   'P 1'
#
loop_
_entity.id
_entity.type
_entity.pdbx_description
1 polymer ?
#
loop_
_entity_poly.entity_id
_entity_poly.type
_entity_poly.pdbx_seq_one_letter_code
_entity_poly.pdbx_strand_id
1 'polypeptide(L)'
;MKKFYFISGLGSTKESIQYFEKEMNQFGYEVQYIDIPGQYTNQDVKIQSEQDLIEWLSSEIPVGSNVIAFSMGADIAIRYHSYLQARNLIILDGGIIDYDLMNITLEEDITMTKSYIKENQLDMNAETIAKLTSLLREQYIDIFHVGLDTKTLLLLSDHPDFVYEYKKNKIKVNCDNMDHIDIQFMKDTSHEMYVEKPREVVESIFDWLQRTNHKSNY
;
A
#
# COMPACT_ATOMS: atom_id res chain seq x y z
N MET A 1 22.90 3.00 4.65
CA MET A 1 21.85 2.34 3.85
C MET A 1 20.73 3.34 3.55
N LYS A 2 20.08 3.23 2.39
CA LYS A 2 18.87 4.02 2.12
C LYS A 2 17.71 3.35 2.85
N LYS A 3 16.88 4.14 3.51
CA LYS A 3 15.75 3.64 4.31
C LYS A 3 14.45 3.71 3.53
N PHE A 4 13.65 2.68 3.65
CA PHE A 4 12.26 2.61 3.18
C PHE A 4 11.32 2.46 4.36
N TYR A 5 10.19 3.14 4.31
CA TYR A 5 9.09 3.01 5.26
C TYR A 5 8.01 2.14 4.61
N PHE A 6 7.70 1.01 5.22
CA PHE A 6 6.71 0.05 4.72
C PHE A 6 5.41 0.21 5.49
N ILE A 7 4.40 0.81 4.85
CA ILE A 7 3.04 0.93 5.41
C ILE A 7 2.31 -0.38 5.12
N SER A 8 1.90 -1.08 6.17
CA SER A 8 1.28 -2.41 6.08
C SER A 8 -0.14 -2.37 5.52
N GLY A 9 -0.60 -3.53 5.05
CA GLY A 9 -2.00 -3.78 4.79
C GLY A 9 -2.75 -4.24 6.05
N LEU A 10 -4.07 -4.32 5.97
CA LEU A 10 -4.88 -4.88 7.05
C LEU A 10 -4.51 -6.36 7.26
N GLY A 11 -4.20 -6.71 8.51
CA GLY A 11 -3.83 -8.07 8.91
C GLY A 11 -2.38 -8.45 8.66
N SER A 12 -1.59 -7.64 7.96
CA SER A 12 -0.16 -7.89 7.79
C SER A 12 0.59 -7.71 9.10
N THR A 13 1.62 -8.52 9.34
CA THR A 13 2.45 -8.45 10.55
C THR A 13 3.91 -8.16 10.20
N LYS A 14 4.67 -7.71 11.18
CA LYS A 14 6.14 -7.53 11.01
C LYS A 14 6.83 -8.83 10.58
N GLU A 15 6.36 -9.96 11.06
CA GLU A 15 6.90 -11.28 10.70
C GLU A 15 6.64 -11.63 9.23
N SER A 16 5.53 -11.16 8.66
CA SER A 16 5.19 -11.45 7.26
C SER A 16 6.18 -10.85 6.27
N ILE A 17 6.84 -9.74 6.62
CA ILE A 17 7.82 -9.09 5.73
C ILE A 17 9.28 -9.54 5.94
N GLN A 18 9.57 -10.47 6.86
CA GLN A 18 10.95 -10.81 7.23
C GLN A 18 11.84 -11.25 6.05
N TYR A 19 11.29 -12.00 5.10
CA TYR A 19 12.05 -12.42 3.91
C TYR A 19 12.21 -11.27 2.92
N PHE A 20 11.19 -10.46 2.73
CA PHE A 20 11.27 -9.24 1.92
C PHE A 20 12.31 -8.27 2.50
N GLU A 21 12.30 -8.03 3.80
CA GLU A 21 13.28 -7.20 4.50
C GLU A 21 14.71 -7.73 4.33
N LYS A 22 14.89 -9.05 4.43
CA LYS A 22 16.20 -9.70 4.20
C LYS A 22 16.69 -9.47 2.77
N GLU A 23 15.84 -9.61 1.77
CA GLU A 23 16.21 -9.35 0.38
C GLU A 23 16.52 -7.85 0.16
N MET A 24 15.71 -6.92 0.69
CA MET A 24 15.98 -5.48 0.64
C MET A 24 17.36 -5.13 1.24
N ASN A 25 17.72 -5.76 2.36
CA ASN A 25 19.02 -5.56 3.00
C ASN A 25 20.19 -6.02 2.11
N GLN A 26 20.03 -7.08 1.31
CA GLN A 26 21.07 -7.54 0.36
C GLN A 26 21.36 -6.50 -0.72
N PHE A 27 20.35 -5.69 -1.10
CA PHE A 27 20.50 -4.57 -2.03
C PHE A 27 20.92 -3.25 -1.36
N GLY A 28 21.24 -3.28 -0.05
CA GLY A 28 21.70 -2.12 0.72
C GLY A 28 20.59 -1.18 1.17
N TYR A 29 19.35 -1.67 1.25
CA TYR A 29 18.20 -0.94 1.74
C TYR A 29 17.77 -1.44 3.13
N GLU A 30 17.43 -0.51 4.02
CA GLU A 30 16.81 -0.79 5.30
C GLU A 30 15.29 -0.61 5.17
N VAL A 31 14.50 -1.49 5.79
CA VAL A 31 13.03 -1.38 5.81
C VAL A 31 12.58 -1.13 7.25
N GLN A 32 11.85 -0.05 7.45
CA GLN A 32 11.09 0.20 8.68
C GLN A 32 9.63 -0.16 8.43
N TYR A 33 9.16 -1.22 9.08
CA TYR A 33 7.77 -1.63 9.03
C TYR A 33 6.90 -0.73 9.92
N ILE A 34 5.71 -0.40 9.44
CA ILE A 34 4.73 0.45 10.13
C ILE A 34 3.38 -0.24 10.05
N ASP A 35 2.82 -0.61 11.20
CA ASP A 35 1.44 -1.05 11.29
C ASP A 35 0.47 0.11 11.02
N ILE A 36 -0.60 -0.14 10.29
CA ILE A 36 -1.67 0.86 10.16
C ILE A 36 -2.34 1.10 11.51
N PRO A 37 -2.98 2.28 11.72
CA PRO A 37 -3.68 2.56 12.98
C PRO A 37 -4.71 1.49 13.34
N GLY A 38 -4.72 1.11 14.59
CA GLY A 38 -5.64 0.13 15.13
C GLY A 38 -5.15 -1.31 15.05
N GLN A 39 -3.94 -1.60 14.51
CA GLN A 39 -3.43 -2.97 14.50
C GLN A 39 -2.07 -3.10 15.18
N TYR A 40 -1.87 -4.23 15.86
CA TYR A 40 -0.64 -4.69 16.52
C TYR A 40 0.11 -3.58 17.28
N THR A 41 1.28 -3.13 16.81
CA THR A 41 2.08 -2.10 17.51
C THR A 41 1.37 -0.75 17.56
N ASN A 42 0.40 -0.51 16.69
CA ASN A 42 -0.41 0.71 16.62
C ASN A 42 -1.88 0.48 17.06
N GLN A 43 -2.18 -0.58 17.83
CA GLN A 43 -3.54 -0.88 18.28
C GLN A 43 -4.16 0.24 19.14
N ASP A 44 -3.34 0.98 19.88
CA ASP A 44 -3.79 2.09 20.71
C ASP A 44 -3.96 3.42 19.96
N VAL A 45 -3.48 3.47 18.72
CA VAL A 45 -3.64 4.65 17.84
C VAL A 45 -5.11 4.74 17.41
N LYS A 46 -5.79 5.80 17.83
CA LYS A 46 -7.21 6.03 17.52
C LYS A 46 -7.35 7.02 16.38
N ILE A 47 -8.14 6.66 15.39
CA ILE A 47 -8.52 7.51 14.27
C ILE A 47 -10.01 7.83 14.39
N GLN A 48 -10.35 9.11 14.55
CA GLN A 48 -11.71 9.61 14.59
C GLN A 48 -12.04 10.48 13.38
N SER A 49 -11.01 11.06 12.76
CA SER A 49 -11.12 11.98 11.64
C SER A 49 -9.98 11.74 10.63
N GLU A 50 -10.13 12.35 9.46
CA GLU A 50 -9.08 12.42 8.45
C GLU A 50 -7.82 13.13 8.98
N GLN A 51 -8.00 14.17 9.80
CA GLN A 51 -6.89 14.91 10.41
C GLN A 51 -6.04 14.01 11.32
N ASP A 52 -6.65 13.12 12.12
CA ASP A 52 -5.91 12.18 12.97
C ASP A 52 -5.04 11.24 12.12
N LEU A 53 -5.55 10.81 10.96
CA LEU A 53 -4.81 9.94 10.05
C LEU A 53 -3.62 10.67 9.41
N ILE A 54 -3.80 11.94 9.03
CA ILE A 54 -2.73 12.79 8.51
C ILE A 54 -1.64 13.03 9.57
N GLU A 55 -2.02 13.30 10.80
CA GLU A 55 -1.10 13.51 11.92
C GLU A 55 -0.31 12.24 12.23
N TRP A 56 -1.00 11.09 12.30
CA TRP A 56 -0.34 9.80 12.44
C TRP A 56 0.68 9.55 11.33
N LEU A 57 0.27 9.69 10.06
CA LEU A 57 1.13 9.46 8.91
C LEU A 57 2.38 10.36 8.94
N SER A 58 2.19 11.63 9.31
CA SER A 58 3.29 12.61 9.41
C SER A 58 4.22 12.32 10.60
N SER A 59 3.73 11.68 11.66
CA SER A 59 4.56 11.28 12.81
C SER A 59 5.40 10.05 12.53
N GLU A 60 4.90 9.12 11.70
CA GLU A 60 5.57 7.86 11.38
C GLU A 60 6.59 8.02 10.24
N ILE A 61 6.32 8.87 9.25
CA ILE A 61 7.08 8.94 8.01
C ILE A 61 7.58 10.36 7.75
N PRO A 62 8.90 10.60 7.83
CA PRO A 62 9.47 11.89 7.48
C PRO A 62 9.23 12.26 6.02
N VAL A 63 8.92 13.54 5.76
CA VAL A 63 8.78 14.10 4.41
C VAL A 63 10.02 13.78 3.55
N GLY A 64 9.82 13.42 2.30
CA GLY A 64 10.89 13.08 1.36
C GLY A 64 11.47 11.68 1.55
N SER A 65 10.82 10.81 2.34
CA SER A 65 11.19 9.41 2.52
C SER A 65 10.92 8.56 1.27
N ASN A 66 11.57 7.40 1.18
CA ASN A 66 11.13 6.35 0.27
C ASN A 66 10.04 5.54 0.98
N VAL A 67 8.92 5.34 0.30
CA VAL A 67 7.75 4.67 0.88
C VAL A 67 7.39 3.43 0.06
N ILE A 68 7.14 2.34 0.75
CA ILE A 68 6.48 1.15 0.22
C ILE A 68 5.15 1.05 0.93
N ALA A 69 4.08 0.82 0.20
CA ALA A 69 2.75 0.72 0.80
C ALA A 69 1.98 -0.44 0.18
N PHE A 70 1.35 -1.25 1.03
CA PHE A 70 0.66 -2.48 0.64
C PHE A 70 -0.83 -2.40 0.96
N SER A 71 -1.69 -2.82 0.02
CA SER A 71 -3.14 -2.99 0.25
C SER A 71 -3.79 -1.74 0.86
N MET A 72 -4.41 -1.82 2.04
CA MET A 72 -4.99 -0.66 2.75
C MET A 72 -3.94 0.43 3.05
N GLY A 73 -2.69 0.05 3.32
CA GLY A 73 -1.59 1.02 3.44
C GLY A 73 -1.32 1.77 2.14
N ALA A 74 -1.53 1.13 0.99
CA ALA A 74 -1.44 1.79 -0.32
C ALA A 74 -2.55 2.83 -0.52
N ASP A 75 -3.79 2.52 -0.13
CA ASP A 75 -4.91 3.47 -0.20
C ASP A 75 -4.64 4.70 0.68
N ILE A 76 -4.06 4.50 1.88
CA ILE A 76 -3.61 5.58 2.75
C ILE A 76 -2.52 6.42 2.05
N ALA A 77 -1.48 5.78 1.53
CA ALA A 77 -0.35 6.46 0.92
C ALA A 77 -0.75 7.26 -0.32
N ILE A 78 -1.63 6.74 -1.15
CA ILE A 78 -2.14 7.40 -2.36
C ILE A 78 -3.02 8.59 -1.97
N ARG A 79 -3.99 8.37 -1.08
CA ARG A 79 -4.92 9.42 -0.68
C ARG A 79 -4.21 10.61 -0.02
N TYR A 80 -3.21 10.35 0.79
CA TYR A 80 -2.46 11.36 1.54
C TYR A 80 -1.06 11.64 0.98
N HIS A 81 -0.83 11.35 -0.31
CA HIS A 81 0.48 11.53 -0.96
C HIS A 81 1.05 12.94 -0.81
N SER A 82 0.19 13.97 -0.84
CA SER A 82 0.59 15.37 -0.67
C SER A 82 1.19 15.69 0.71
N TYR A 83 0.81 14.94 1.73
CA TYR A 83 1.39 15.03 3.08
C TYR A 83 2.64 14.17 3.22
N LEU A 84 2.69 13.00 2.60
CA LEU A 84 3.87 12.15 2.56
C LEU A 84 5.03 12.82 1.83
N GLN A 85 4.76 13.51 0.73
CA GLN A 85 5.77 14.07 -0.17
C GLN A 85 6.92 13.09 -0.40
N ALA A 86 6.58 11.83 -0.69
CA ALA A 86 7.55 10.76 -0.83
C ALA A 86 8.55 11.06 -1.95
N ARG A 87 9.82 10.70 -1.76
CA ARG A 87 10.84 10.76 -2.82
C ARG A 87 10.56 9.73 -3.90
N ASN A 88 10.25 8.51 -3.49
CA ASN A 88 9.81 7.41 -4.32
C ASN A 88 8.66 6.71 -3.59
N LEU A 89 7.61 6.38 -4.33
CA LEU A 89 6.47 5.64 -3.84
C LEU A 89 6.39 4.29 -4.55
N ILE A 90 6.39 3.21 -3.80
CA ILE A 90 6.21 1.85 -4.30
C ILE A 90 4.89 1.33 -3.74
N ILE A 91 3.97 1.01 -4.62
CA ILE A 91 2.67 0.45 -4.27
C ILE A 91 2.67 -1.03 -4.58
N LEU A 92 2.37 -1.83 -3.58
CA LEU A 92 2.22 -3.27 -3.69
C LEU A 92 0.73 -3.63 -3.64
N ASP A 93 0.19 -3.98 -4.77
CA ASP A 93 -1.18 -4.49 -4.99
C ASP A 93 -2.30 -3.71 -4.28
N GLY A 94 -2.27 -2.37 -4.38
CA GLY A 94 -3.26 -1.47 -3.81
C GLY A 94 -3.55 -0.28 -4.70
N GLY A 95 -4.49 0.58 -4.30
CA GLY A 95 -4.78 1.87 -4.93
C GLY A 95 -5.40 1.82 -6.33
N ILE A 96 -5.80 0.66 -6.81
CA ILE A 96 -6.37 0.47 -8.15
C ILE A 96 -7.73 -0.25 -8.11
N ILE A 97 -7.99 -1.05 -7.06
CA ILE A 97 -9.22 -1.83 -6.94
C ILE A 97 -10.26 -0.97 -6.26
N ASP A 98 -11.36 -0.72 -6.95
CA ASP A 98 -12.55 -0.12 -6.36
C ASP A 98 -13.20 -1.10 -5.39
N TYR A 99 -13.55 -0.63 -4.21
CA TYR A 99 -14.24 -1.45 -3.20
C TYR A 99 -15.56 -2.02 -3.70
N ASP A 100 -16.22 -1.36 -4.67
CA ASP A 100 -17.44 -1.84 -5.30
C ASP A 100 -17.23 -3.11 -6.13
N LEU A 101 -16.00 -3.45 -6.50
CA LEU A 101 -15.67 -4.69 -7.20
C LEU A 101 -16.13 -5.93 -6.42
N MET A 102 -16.05 -5.87 -5.10
CA MET A 102 -16.45 -6.99 -4.24
C MET A 102 -17.95 -7.10 -4.03
N ASN A 103 -18.72 -6.12 -4.52
CA ASN A 103 -20.19 -6.05 -4.40
C ASN A 103 -20.68 -6.21 -2.94
N ILE A 104 -19.93 -5.64 -1.99
CA ILE A 104 -20.28 -5.57 -0.57
C ILE A 104 -20.47 -4.10 -0.17
N THR A 105 -21.47 -3.83 0.65
CA THR A 105 -21.66 -2.49 1.21
C THR A 105 -20.59 -2.14 2.25
N LEU A 106 -20.41 -0.85 2.53
CA LEU A 106 -19.51 -0.42 3.60
C LEU A 106 -19.90 -1.02 4.97
N GLU A 107 -21.20 -1.12 5.27
CA GLU A 107 -21.69 -1.69 6.52
C GLU A 107 -21.38 -3.19 6.62
N GLU A 108 -21.54 -3.94 5.53
CA GLU A 108 -21.17 -5.35 5.45
C GLU A 108 -19.66 -5.54 5.64
N ASP A 109 -18.84 -4.75 4.98
CA ASP A 109 -17.37 -4.81 5.09
C ASP A 109 -16.91 -4.53 6.52
N ILE A 110 -17.44 -3.48 7.16
CA ILE A 110 -17.14 -3.16 8.56
C ILE A 110 -17.58 -4.31 9.48
N THR A 111 -18.76 -4.88 9.26
CA THR A 111 -19.28 -5.97 10.08
C THR A 111 -18.42 -7.22 9.94
N MET A 112 -18.07 -7.59 8.71
CA MET A 112 -17.19 -8.73 8.43
C MET A 112 -15.81 -8.54 9.06
N THR A 113 -15.21 -7.36 8.92
CA THR A 113 -13.91 -7.03 9.50
C THR A 113 -13.92 -7.12 11.03
N LYS A 114 -14.93 -6.53 11.69
CA LYS A 114 -15.07 -6.62 13.16
C LYS A 114 -15.26 -8.06 13.62
N SER A 115 -16.06 -8.85 12.90
CA SER A 115 -16.29 -10.27 13.22
C SER A 115 -14.99 -11.06 13.06
N TYR A 116 -14.26 -10.85 11.97
CA TYR A 116 -12.97 -11.51 11.70
C TYR A 116 -11.95 -11.21 12.81
N ILE A 117 -11.80 -9.96 13.22
CA ILE A 117 -10.89 -9.55 14.31
C ILE A 117 -11.25 -10.29 15.60
N LYS A 118 -12.55 -10.31 15.96
CA LYS A 118 -13.04 -10.92 17.18
C LYS A 118 -12.89 -12.45 17.18
N GLU A 119 -13.29 -13.10 16.09
CA GLU A 119 -13.28 -14.58 15.98
C GLU A 119 -11.87 -15.14 15.98
N ASN A 120 -10.92 -14.43 15.37
CA ASN A 120 -9.52 -14.83 15.31
C ASN A 120 -8.69 -14.26 16.48
N GLN A 121 -9.30 -13.55 17.42
CA GLN A 121 -8.64 -12.94 18.58
C GLN A 121 -7.41 -12.10 18.19
N LEU A 122 -7.52 -11.35 17.11
CA LEU A 122 -6.42 -10.53 16.62
C LEU A 122 -6.18 -9.34 17.55
N ASP A 123 -4.91 -9.00 17.74
CA ASP A 123 -4.48 -7.84 18.53
C ASP A 123 -4.71 -6.54 17.74
N MET A 124 -5.99 -6.22 17.56
CA MET A 124 -6.46 -5.08 16.77
C MET A 124 -7.62 -4.35 17.45
N ASN A 125 -7.65 -3.04 17.27
CA ASN A 125 -8.77 -2.20 17.67
C ASN A 125 -9.82 -2.16 16.55
N ALA A 126 -10.86 -2.98 16.68
CA ALA A 126 -11.90 -3.12 15.66
C ALA A 126 -12.64 -1.80 15.33
N GLU A 127 -12.78 -0.88 16.30
CA GLU A 127 -13.42 0.42 16.06
C GLU A 127 -12.52 1.36 15.24
N THR A 128 -11.23 1.38 15.52
CA THR A 128 -10.27 2.17 14.73
C THR A 128 -10.18 1.63 13.30
N ILE A 129 -10.10 0.32 13.13
CA ILE A 129 -10.09 -0.30 11.78
C ILE A 129 -11.37 0.00 11.01
N ALA A 130 -12.54 -0.11 11.67
CA ALA A 130 -13.82 0.23 11.04
C ALA A 130 -13.88 1.70 10.61
N LYS A 131 -13.37 2.61 11.44
CA LYS A 131 -13.32 4.04 11.09
C LYS A 131 -12.36 4.30 9.93
N LEU A 132 -11.20 3.64 9.91
CA LEU A 132 -10.23 3.73 8.83
C LEU A 132 -10.85 3.22 7.51
N THR A 133 -11.52 2.07 7.53
CA THR A 133 -12.27 1.53 6.38
C THR A 133 -13.29 2.54 5.87
N SER A 134 -14.09 3.16 6.76
CA SER A 134 -15.06 4.19 6.36
C SER A 134 -14.39 5.38 5.67
N LEU A 135 -13.32 5.92 6.24
CA LEU A 135 -12.62 7.08 5.68
C LEU A 135 -12.06 6.78 4.29
N LEU A 136 -11.53 5.58 4.08
CA LEU A 136 -10.93 5.21 2.80
C LEU A 136 -11.97 4.90 1.73
N ARG A 137 -13.10 4.26 2.09
CA ARG A 137 -14.16 3.89 1.13
C ARG A 137 -15.07 5.06 0.76
N GLU A 138 -15.48 5.88 1.72
CA GLU A 138 -16.42 6.99 1.47
C GLU A 138 -15.89 8.01 0.45
N GLN A 139 -14.59 8.13 0.35
CA GLN A 139 -13.93 9.04 -0.59
C GLN A 139 -12.81 8.33 -1.35
N TYR A 140 -13.08 7.11 -1.82
CA TYR A 140 -12.09 6.36 -2.57
C TYR A 140 -11.63 7.13 -3.80
N ILE A 141 -10.31 7.26 -3.93
CA ILE A 141 -9.65 7.84 -5.10
C ILE A 141 -8.59 6.83 -5.54
N ASP A 142 -8.68 6.37 -6.78
CA ASP A 142 -7.65 5.49 -7.31
C ASP A 142 -6.40 6.26 -7.75
N ILE A 143 -5.32 5.50 -7.95
CA ILE A 143 -4.00 6.04 -8.29
C ILE A 143 -3.98 6.89 -9.57
N PHE A 144 -4.89 6.66 -10.50
CA PHE A 144 -4.94 7.38 -11.78
C PHE A 144 -5.64 8.73 -11.70
N HIS A 145 -6.42 8.97 -10.64
CA HIS A 145 -7.24 10.16 -10.47
C HIS A 145 -6.74 11.10 -9.35
N VAL A 146 -5.78 10.65 -8.57
CA VAL A 146 -5.27 11.44 -7.42
C VAL A 146 -4.28 12.54 -7.84
N GLY A 147 -3.74 12.47 -9.06
CA GLY A 147 -2.79 13.46 -9.57
C GLY A 147 -1.42 13.37 -8.89
N LEU A 148 -0.86 12.16 -8.81
CA LEU A 148 0.48 11.94 -8.26
C LEU A 148 1.54 12.68 -9.08
N ASP A 149 2.33 13.52 -8.42
CA ASP A 149 3.53 14.16 -8.94
C ASP A 149 4.83 13.47 -8.47
N THR A 150 4.71 12.45 -7.64
CA THR A 150 5.80 11.60 -7.14
C THR A 150 6.05 10.43 -8.09
N LYS A 151 7.33 10.14 -8.37
CA LYS A 151 7.70 8.91 -9.09
C LYS A 151 7.19 7.68 -8.36
N THR A 152 6.34 6.91 -9.03
CA THR A 152 5.64 5.78 -8.43
C THR A 152 5.86 4.51 -9.21
N LEU A 153 6.19 3.42 -8.51
CA LEU A 153 6.15 2.06 -9.04
C LEU A 153 4.91 1.35 -8.50
N LEU A 154 4.03 0.90 -9.40
CA LEU A 154 2.87 0.09 -9.07
C LEU A 154 3.14 -1.37 -9.46
N LEU A 155 3.37 -2.22 -8.47
CA LEU A 155 3.49 -3.67 -8.62
C LEU A 155 2.15 -4.33 -8.35
N LEU A 156 1.64 -5.09 -9.30
CA LEU A 156 0.33 -5.71 -9.25
C LEU A 156 0.43 -7.23 -9.36
N SER A 157 -0.36 -7.94 -8.58
CA SER A 157 -0.53 -9.39 -8.71
C SER A 157 -1.35 -9.75 -9.94
N ASP A 158 -1.14 -10.97 -10.46
CA ASP A 158 -1.90 -11.52 -11.58
C ASP A 158 -2.93 -12.59 -11.16
N HIS A 159 -3.14 -12.80 -9.87
CA HIS A 159 -4.17 -13.68 -9.32
C HIS A 159 -5.07 -12.95 -8.31
N PRO A 160 -6.33 -13.37 -8.18
CA PRO A 160 -7.06 -14.30 -9.07
C PRO A 160 -7.41 -13.66 -10.43
N ASP A 161 -7.71 -14.48 -11.42
CA ASP A 161 -7.91 -14.06 -12.81
C ASP A 161 -8.90 -12.92 -12.97
N PHE A 162 -10.04 -12.92 -12.27
CA PHE A 162 -11.04 -11.87 -12.39
C PHE A 162 -10.54 -10.50 -11.89
N VAL A 163 -9.70 -10.49 -10.85
CA VAL A 163 -9.06 -9.27 -10.33
C VAL A 163 -7.99 -8.78 -11.30
N TYR A 164 -7.21 -9.71 -11.86
CA TYR A 164 -6.21 -9.40 -12.87
C TYR A 164 -6.83 -8.73 -14.12
N GLU A 165 -7.90 -9.31 -14.66
CA GLU A 165 -8.61 -8.72 -15.81
C GLU A 165 -9.21 -7.34 -15.47
N TYR A 166 -9.73 -7.16 -14.27
CA TYR A 166 -10.19 -5.84 -13.80
C TYR A 166 -9.05 -4.82 -13.80
N LYS A 167 -7.89 -5.15 -13.20
CA LYS A 167 -6.71 -4.28 -13.15
C LYS A 167 -6.26 -3.89 -14.55
N LYS A 168 -6.14 -4.84 -15.47
CA LYS A 168 -5.78 -4.61 -16.88
C LYS A 168 -6.72 -3.64 -17.58
N ASN A 169 -8.02 -3.85 -17.43
CA ASN A 169 -9.02 -2.99 -18.03
C ASN A 169 -8.96 -1.57 -17.48
N LYS A 170 -8.78 -1.44 -16.16
CA LYS A 170 -8.67 -0.13 -15.51
C LYS A 170 -7.41 0.63 -15.96
N ILE A 171 -6.26 -0.04 -16.08
CA ILE A 171 -5.02 0.54 -16.63
C ILE A 171 -5.24 0.99 -18.08
N LYS A 172 -5.85 0.17 -18.91
CA LYS A 172 -6.11 0.48 -20.32
C LYS A 172 -6.97 1.73 -20.49
N VAL A 173 -7.98 1.91 -19.65
CA VAL A 173 -8.89 3.07 -19.71
C VAL A 173 -8.21 4.36 -19.25
N ASN A 174 -7.22 4.26 -18.35
CA ASN A 174 -6.56 5.41 -17.72
C ASN A 174 -5.12 5.65 -18.22
N CYS A 175 -4.72 5.08 -19.36
CA CYS A 175 -3.34 5.15 -19.86
C CYS A 175 -2.79 6.57 -20.05
N ASP A 176 -3.65 7.56 -20.25
CA ASP A 176 -3.26 8.97 -20.43
C ASP A 176 -2.94 9.71 -19.12
N ASN A 177 -3.18 9.08 -17.97
CA ASN A 177 -2.99 9.69 -16.63
C ASN A 177 -1.82 9.05 -15.85
N MET A 178 -0.75 8.61 -16.55
CA MET A 178 0.29 7.79 -15.93
C MET A 178 1.71 8.35 -16.03
N ASP A 179 1.87 9.66 -16.24
CA ASP A 179 3.19 10.30 -16.49
C ASP A 179 4.25 10.01 -15.40
N HIS A 180 3.82 9.77 -14.17
CA HIS A 180 4.71 9.48 -13.03
C HIS A 180 4.59 8.05 -12.50
N ILE A 181 3.81 7.17 -13.17
CA ILE A 181 3.49 5.83 -12.69
C ILE A 181 4.05 4.78 -13.65
N ASP A 182 5.04 4.02 -13.19
CA ASP A 182 5.50 2.81 -13.86
C ASP A 182 4.72 1.60 -13.32
N ILE A 183 4.10 0.80 -14.20
CA ILE A 183 3.29 -0.35 -13.81
C ILE A 183 3.96 -1.65 -14.23
N GLN A 184 3.97 -2.62 -13.32
CA GLN A 184 4.47 -3.97 -13.58
C GLN A 184 3.57 -5.01 -12.93
N PHE A 185 3.21 -6.06 -13.68
CA PHE A 185 2.55 -7.25 -13.12
C PHE A 185 3.60 -8.27 -12.67
N MET A 186 3.42 -8.77 -11.45
CA MET A 186 4.21 -9.86 -10.89
C MET A 186 3.51 -11.19 -11.25
N LYS A 187 4.22 -12.03 -12.03
CA LYS A 187 3.66 -13.30 -12.52
C LYS A 187 3.50 -14.33 -11.42
N ASP A 188 2.43 -15.11 -11.49
CA ASP A 188 2.13 -16.20 -10.58
C ASP A 188 2.17 -15.75 -9.11
N THR A 189 1.57 -14.59 -8.82
CA THR A 189 1.47 -14.04 -7.47
C THR A 189 0.04 -13.69 -7.13
N SER A 190 -0.32 -13.88 -5.87
CA SER A 190 -1.54 -13.35 -5.28
C SER A 190 -1.30 -11.98 -4.64
N HIS A 191 -2.27 -11.53 -3.85
CA HIS A 191 -2.24 -10.23 -3.19
C HIS A 191 -0.96 -9.99 -2.37
N GLU A 192 -0.46 -11.01 -1.66
CA GLU A 192 0.72 -10.92 -0.79
C GLU A 192 2.03 -11.25 -1.53
N MET A 193 2.24 -10.68 -2.72
CA MET A 193 3.39 -10.96 -3.58
C MET A 193 4.75 -10.84 -2.88
N TYR A 194 4.89 -9.92 -1.93
CA TYR A 194 6.13 -9.72 -1.16
C TYR A 194 6.43 -10.85 -0.17
N VAL A 195 5.41 -11.64 0.19
CA VAL A 195 5.55 -12.87 0.98
C VAL A 195 5.89 -14.05 0.07
N GLU A 196 5.17 -14.17 -1.05
CA GLU A 196 5.29 -15.30 -1.98
C GLU A 196 6.59 -15.26 -2.78
N LYS A 197 6.97 -14.08 -3.29
CA LYS A 197 8.14 -13.86 -4.15
C LYS A 197 8.98 -12.66 -3.72
N PRO A 198 9.49 -12.65 -2.47
CA PRO A 198 10.16 -11.48 -1.91
C PRO A 198 11.35 -11.01 -2.74
N ARG A 199 12.15 -11.94 -3.29
CA ARG A 199 13.32 -11.62 -4.09
C ARG A 199 12.94 -10.94 -5.41
N GLU A 200 11.97 -11.50 -6.14
CA GLU A 200 11.53 -10.96 -7.44
C GLU A 200 10.92 -9.56 -7.28
N VAL A 201 10.16 -9.34 -6.19
CA VAL A 201 9.62 -8.01 -5.86
C VAL A 201 10.74 -7.02 -5.59
N VAL A 202 11.76 -7.40 -4.81
CA VAL A 202 12.90 -6.53 -4.49
C VAL A 202 13.75 -6.23 -5.74
N GLU A 203 13.99 -7.23 -6.60
CA GLU A 203 14.69 -7.03 -7.89
C GLU A 203 13.94 -6.02 -8.77
N SER A 204 12.61 -6.13 -8.86
CA SER A 204 11.77 -5.17 -9.61
C SER A 204 11.87 -3.74 -9.05
N ILE A 205 11.85 -3.59 -7.73
CA ILE A 205 12.03 -2.30 -7.06
C ILE A 205 13.43 -1.73 -7.34
N PHE A 206 14.46 -2.56 -7.21
CA PHE A 206 15.84 -2.14 -7.44
C PHE A 206 16.07 -1.67 -8.88
N ASP A 207 15.64 -2.45 -9.86
CA ASP A 207 15.78 -2.13 -11.28
C ASP A 207 15.03 -0.84 -11.63
N TRP A 208 13.84 -0.63 -11.06
CA TRP A 208 13.10 0.61 -11.24
C TRP A 208 13.84 1.81 -10.64
N LEU A 209 14.36 1.69 -9.42
CA LEU A 209 15.14 2.75 -8.78
C LEU A 209 16.41 3.12 -9.55
N GLN A 210 17.09 2.15 -10.17
CA GLN A 210 18.26 2.43 -11.01
C GLN A 210 17.86 3.23 -12.25
N ARG A 211 16.79 2.83 -12.95
CA ARG A 211 16.33 3.52 -14.17
C ARG A 211 15.87 4.95 -13.89
N THR A 212 15.17 5.18 -12.78
CA THR A 212 14.63 6.51 -12.44
C THR A 212 15.70 7.47 -11.95
N ASN A 213 16.73 6.99 -11.24
CA ASN A 213 17.85 7.84 -10.80
C ASN A 213 18.75 8.28 -11.97
N HIS A 214 18.91 7.47 -13.00
CA HIS A 214 19.70 7.85 -14.19
C HIS A 214 19.02 8.94 -15.03
N LYS A 215 17.69 8.99 -15.09
CA LYS A 215 16.93 10.01 -15.81
C LYS A 215 16.95 11.41 -15.15
N SER A 216 17.31 11.50 -13.88
CA SER A 216 17.33 12.78 -13.12
C SER A 216 18.66 13.55 -13.24
N ASN A 217 19.65 13.01 -13.95
CA ASN A 217 20.99 13.61 -14.12
C ASN A 217 21.20 14.26 -15.51
N TYR A 218 20.14 14.44 -16.28
CA TYR A 218 20.09 15.16 -17.56
C TYR A 218 19.00 16.23 -17.50
#